data_69776a5bafa694e2859db3b6cd5928b4
#
_entry.id   69776a5bafa694e2859db3b6cd5928b4
#
_cell.length_a   1.000
_cell.length_b   1.000
_cell.length_c   1.000
_cell.angle_alpha   90.00
_cell.angle_beta   90.00
_cell.angle_gamma   90.00
#
_symmetry.space_group_name_H-M   'P 1'
#
loop_
_entity.id
_entity.type
_entity.pdbx_description
1 polymer ?
#
loop_
_entity_poly.entity_id
_entity_poly.type
_entity_poly.pdbx_seq_one_letter_code
_entity_poly.pdbx_strand_id
1 'polypeptide(L)'
;MLITTSRKPSQRTRSFCKSLVRVLNSSYINRGKMSIRDVLIKSSELGYNKIAVVSELKGNPNRIDFQDEEGKIIFSLEVTVGIPNSNASSKSRVKSESLKLQSDVPELDQLGKIMDIPKFIEGSPMENLLVIKRGDEKNKAIIQFYGSNGIETGPKIFIKEWRS
;
A
#
# COMPACT_ATOMS: atom_id res chain seq x y z
N MET A 1 -8.51 5.67 1.32
CA MET A 1 -8.23 5.12 -0.04
C MET A 1 -8.93 3.77 -0.18
N LEU A 2 -9.57 3.51 -1.31
CA LEU A 2 -10.15 2.19 -1.62
C LEU A 2 -9.13 1.34 -2.37
N ILE A 3 -8.93 0.09 -1.93
CA ILE A 3 -8.02 -0.86 -2.55
C ILE A 3 -8.82 -1.94 -3.28
N THR A 4 -8.46 -2.23 -4.50
CA THR A 4 -8.99 -3.34 -5.28
C THR A 4 -7.90 -3.98 -6.14
N THR A 5 -8.26 -4.94 -6.96
CA THR A 5 -7.34 -5.67 -7.83
C THR A 5 -7.68 -5.47 -9.30
N SER A 6 -6.81 -5.93 -10.19
CA SER A 6 -7.20 -6.27 -11.56
C SER A 6 -8.25 -7.40 -11.53
N ARG A 7 -8.89 -7.63 -12.67
CA ARG A 7 -9.91 -8.71 -12.79
C ARG A 7 -9.27 -10.09 -12.61
N LYS A 8 -10.00 -11.04 -12.02
CA LYS A 8 -9.59 -12.43 -11.77
C LYS A 8 -8.28 -12.55 -11.00
N PRO A 9 -8.16 -11.91 -9.82
CA PRO A 9 -6.93 -11.98 -9.03
C PRO A 9 -6.73 -13.37 -8.43
N SER A 10 -5.46 -13.72 -8.20
CA SER A 10 -5.07 -14.89 -7.42
C SER A 10 -5.40 -14.70 -5.94
N GLN A 11 -5.38 -15.81 -5.19
CA GLN A 11 -5.50 -15.76 -3.73
C GLN A 11 -4.37 -14.95 -3.09
N ARG A 12 -3.15 -15.04 -3.63
CA ARG A 12 -2.00 -14.28 -3.14
C ARG A 12 -2.20 -12.77 -3.28
N THR A 13 -2.71 -12.31 -4.42
CA THR A 13 -3.00 -10.89 -4.65
C THR A 13 -4.10 -10.37 -3.71
N ARG A 14 -5.16 -11.15 -3.49
CA ARG A 14 -6.19 -10.81 -2.50
C ARG A 14 -5.62 -10.72 -1.09
N SER A 15 -4.79 -11.67 -0.68
CA SER A 15 -4.13 -11.69 0.63
C SER A 15 -3.22 -10.48 0.82
N PHE A 16 -2.50 -10.08 -0.21
CA PHE A 16 -1.70 -8.87 -0.20
C PHE A 16 -2.56 -7.62 0.02
N CYS A 17 -3.66 -7.45 -0.73
CA CYS A 17 -4.58 -6.32 -0.55
C CYS A 17 -5.15 -6.28 0.87
N LYS A 18 -5.54 -7.42 1.42
CA LYS A 18 -6.03 -7.51 2.81
C LYS A 18 -4.94 -7.17 3.83
N SER A 19 -3.68 -7.51 3.56
CA SER A 19 -2.57 -7.13 4.42
C SER A 19 -2.31 -5.62 4.39
N LEU A 20 -2.49 -4.97 3.23
CA LEU A 20 -2.43 -3.50 3.12
C LEU A 20 -3.51 -2.81 3.94
N VAL A 21 -4.74 -3.32 3.93
CA VAL A 21 -5.84 -2.75 4.73
C VAL A 21 -5.55 -2.78 6.22
N ARG A 22 -4.79 -3.77 6.69
CA ARG A 22 -4.42 -3.87 8.12
C ARG A 22 -3.43 -2.80 8.58
N VAL A 23 -2.67 -2.23 7.66
CA VAL A 23 -1.61 -1.25 7.97
C VAL A 23 -1.93 0.16 7.46
N LEU A 24 -2.83 0.29 6.48
CA LEU A 24 -3.25 1.57 5.92
C LEU A 24 -4.69 1.89 6.35
N ASN A 25 -4.98 3.17 6.51
CA ASN A 25 -6.36 3.62 6.70
C ASN A 25 -7.12 3.54 5.36
N SER A 26 -7.60 2.36 5.05
CA SER A 26 -8.17 2.00 3.75
C SER A 26 -9.19 0.88 3.86
N SER A 27 -9.94 0.65 2.79
CA SER A 27 -10.87 -0.46 2.66
C SER A 27 -10.54 -1.26 1.41
N TYR A 28 -10.90 -2.53 1.40
CA TYR A 28 -10.74 -3.42 0.27
C TYR A 28 -12.11 -3.86 -0.28
N ILE A 29 -12.24 -3.89 -1.59
CA ILE A 29 -13.37 -4.51 -2.26
C ILE A 29 -12.90 -5.54 -3.30
N ASN A 30 -13.64 -6.63 -3.41
CA ASN A 30 -13.43 -7.58 -4.51
C ASN A 30 -13.76 -6.91 -5.85
N ARG A 31 -12.82 -6.96 -6.80
CA ARG A 31 -13.04 -6.39 -8.12
C ARG A 31 -14.22 -7.04 -8.83
N GLY A 32 -14.32 -8.36 -8.83
CA GLY A 32 -15.35 -9.10 -9.55
C GLY A 32 -15.41 -8.69 -11.01
N LYS A 33 -16.62 -8.41 -11.50
CA LYS A 33 -16.86 -7.92 -12.86
C LYS A 33 -16.92 -6.40 -12.98
N MET A 34 -16.68 -5.66 -11.89
CA MET A 34 -16.75 -4.20 -11.89
C MET A 34 -15.75 -3.59 -12.87
N SER A 35 -16.19 -2.56 -13.60
CA SER A 35 -15.32 -1.66 -14.35
C SER A 35 -14.56 -0.74 -13.37
N ILE A 36 -13.55 -0.01 -13.84
CA ILE A 36 -12.91 1.03 -13.02
C ILE A 36 -13.93 2.10 -12.62
N ARG A 37 -14.85 2.45 -13.52
CA ARG A 37 -15.92 3.41 -13.21
C ARG A 37 -16.78 2.94 -12.03
N ASP A 38 -17.18 1.66 -12.01
CA ASP A 38 -17.93 1.09 -10.89
C ASP A 38 -17.15 1.14 -9.58
N VAL A 39 -15.85 0.86 -9.63
CA VAL A 39 -14.95 0.97 -8.47
C VAL A 39 -14.87 2.41 -7.96
N LEU A 40 -14.76 3.40 -8.87
CA LEU A 40 -14.73 4.81 -8.50
C LEU A 40 -16.03 5.27 -7.84
N ILE A 41 -17.19 4.84 -8.35
CA ILE A 41 -18.49 5.11 -7.74
C ILE A 41 -18.52 4.54 -6.33
N LYS A 42 -18.10 3.29 -6.16
CA LYS A 42 -18.04 2.63 -4.86
C LYS A 42 -17.08 3.33 -3.89
N SER A 43 -15.93 3.78 -4.39
CA SER A 43 -14.96 4.57 -3.64
C SER A 43 -15.58 5.86 -3.10
N SER A 44 -16.29 6.60 -3.95
CA SER A 44 -16.99 7.82 -3.58
C SER A 44 -18.07 7.57 -2.54
N GLU A 45 -18.88 6.52 -2.69
CA GLU A 45 -19.91 6.12 -1.72
C GLU A 45 -19.31 5.82 -0.34
N LEU A 46 -18.09 5.29 -0.27
CA LEU A 46 -17.35 5.01 0.96
C LEU A 46 -16.57 6.22 1.50
N GLY A 47 -16.66 7.37 0.83
CA GLY A 47 -16.00 8.60 1.25
C GLY A 47 -14.53 8.71 0.84
N TYR A 48 -14.06 7.90 -0.09
CA TYR A 48 -12.69 7.97 -0.61
C TYR A 48 -12.63 8.72 -1.93
N ASN A 49 -11.56 9.48 -2.12
CA ASN A 49 -11.27 10.21 -3.36
C ASN A 49 -10.09 9.63 -4.15
N LYS A 50 -9.56 8.50 -3.71
CA LYS A 50 -8.45 7.80 -4.37
C LYS A 50 -8.66 6.31 -4.31
N ILE A 51 -8.21 5.61 -5.35
CA ILE A 51 -8.19 4.15 -5.40
C ILE A 51 -6.76 3.65 -5.65
N ALA A 52 -6.46 2.46 -5.15
CA ALA A 52 -5.28 1.71 -5.51
C ALA A 52 -5.71 0.41 -6.19
N VAL A 53 -5.20 0.17 -7.39
CA VAL A 53 -5.46 -1.04 -8.16
C VAL A 53 -4.21 -1.90 -8.18
N VAL A 54 -4.28 -3.07 -7.57
CA VAL A 54 -3.18 -4.03 -7.54
C VAL A 54 -3.34 -5.02 -8.70
N SER A 55 -2.38 -5.00 -9.61
CA SER A 55 -2.30 -5.96 -10.71
C SER A 55 -1.31 -7.06 -10.39
N GLU A 56 -1.42 -8.17 -11.12
CA GLU A 56 -0.57 -9.33 -10.92
C GLU A 56 0.05 -9.83 -12.23
N LEU A 57 1.16 -10.52 -12.10
CA LEU A 57 1.80 -11.27 -13.16
C LEU A 57 2.08 -12.68 -12.65
N LYS A 58 1.60 -13.70 -13.39
CA LYS A 58 1.75 -15.11 -12.99
C LYS A 58 1.32 -15.38 -11.53
N GLY A 59 0.20 -14.77 -11.12
CA GLY A 59 -0.39 -14.96 -9.79
C GLY A 59 0.28 -14.18 -8.65
N ASN A 60 1.26 -13.32 -8.95
CA ASN A 60 1.97 -12.51 -7.94
C ASN A 60 1.68 -11.02 -8.16
N PRO A 61 1.41 -10.24 -7.10
CA PRO A 61 1.31 -8.79 -7.21
C PRO A 61 2.59 -8.23 -7.86
N ASN A 62 2.42 -7.44 -8.92
CA ASN A 62 3.55 -6.87 -9.64
C ASN A 62 3.45 -5.37 -9.89
N ARG A 63 2.26 -4.79 -9.71
CA ARG A 63 2.04 -3.36 -9.93
C ARG A 63 0.95 -2.82 -9.03
N ILE A 64 1.13 -1.60 -8.56
CA ILE A 64 0.13 -0.84 -7.82
C ILE A 64 -0.07 0.49 -8.55
N ASP A 65 -1.26 0.71 -9.10
CA ASP A 65 -1.64 1.98 -9.73
C ASP A 65 -2.54 2.77 -8.78
N PHE A 66 -2.08 3.96 -8.41
CA PHE A 66 -2.88 4.91 -7.66
C PHE A 66 -3.61 5.82 -8.62
N GLN A 67 -4.92 5.95 -8.45
CA GLN A 67 -5.77 6.76 -9.32
C GLN A 67 -6.54 7.77 -8.49
N ASP A 68 -6.81 8.93 -9.10
CA ASP A 68 -7.66 9.96 -8.52
C ASP A 68 -9.16 9.62 -8.71
N GLU A 69 -10.03 10.53 -8.30
CA GLU A 69 -11.48 10.38 -8.39
C GLU A 69 -12.02 10.33 -9.82
N GLU A 70 -11.24 10.75 -10.80
CA GLU A 70 -11.57 10.66 -12.23
C GLU A 70 -11.06 9.38 -12.89
N GLY A 71 -10.28 8.57 -12.15
CA GLY A 71 -9.67 7.34 -12.65
C GLY A 71 -8.37 7.56 -13.40
N LYS A 72 -7.79 8.77 -13.31
CA LYS A 72 -6.47 9.06 -13.87
C LYS A 72 -5.39 8.48 -12.96
N ILE A 73 -4.45 7.74 -13.54
CA ILE A 73 -3.30 7.24 -12.80
C ILE A 73 -2.42 8.43 -12.42
N ILE A 74 -2.26 8.65 -11.13
CA ILE A 74 -1.43 9.72 -10.55
C ILE A 74 -0.08 9.21 -10.10
N PHE A 75 0.05 7.90 -9.86
CA PHE A 75 1.31 7.26 -9.49
C PHE A 75 1.26 5.75 -9.70
N SER A 76 2.36 5.16 -10.13
CA SER A 76 2.47 3.71 -10.32
C SER A 76 3.74 3.18 -9.69
N LEU A 77 3.64 2.00 -9.08
CA LEU A 77 4.77 1.22 -8.55
C LEU A 77 4.86 -0.12 -9.25
N GLU A 78 6.01 -0.50 -9.75
CA GLU A 78 6.34 -1.88 -10.11
C GLU A 78 6.97 -2.57 -8.90
N VAL A 79 6.39 -3.68 -8.46
CA VAL A 79 6.71 -4.27 -7.16
C VAL A 79 6.88 -5.79 -7.20
N THR A 80 7.56 -6.30 -6.19
CA THR A 80 7.37 -7.63 -5.64
C THR A 80 7.02 -7.50 -4.16
N VAL A 81 6.30 -8.47 -3.61
CA VAL A 81 5.77 -8.35 -2.25
C VAL A 81 6.09 -9.56 -1.40
N GLY A 82 6.40 -9.32 -0.12
CA GLY A 82 6.41 -10.31 0.95
C GLY A 82 5.14 -10.13 1.78
N ILE A 83 4.38 -11.23 1.95
CA ILE A 83 3.18 -11.24 2.78
C ILE A 83 3.55 -11.98 4.07
N PRO A 84 3.32 -11.38 5.26
CA PRO A 84 3.65 -12.05 6.52
C PRO A 84 2.79 -13.30 6.70
N ASN A 85 3.39 -14.36 7.24
CA ASN A 85 2.65 -15.54 7.66
C ASN A 85 1.72 -15.18 8.82
N SER A 86 0.52 -15.75 8.82
CA SER A 86 -0.51 -15.50 9.84
C SER A 86 -0.03 -15.75 11.28
N ASN A 87 0.98 -16.59 11.47
CA ASN A 87 1.55 -16.93 12.78
C ASN A 87 2.62 -15.93 13.27
N ALA A 88 3.25 -15.15 12.39
CA ALA A 88 4.31 -14.21 12.76
C ALA A 88 3.77 -12.81 13.13
N SER A 89 2.58 -12.46 12.66
CA SER A 89 2.00 -11.11 12.79
C SER A 89 1.21 -10.86 14.08
N SER A 90 1.15 -11.84 14.98
CA SER A 90 0.25 -11.77 16.15
C SER A 90 0.67 -10.77 17.24
N LYS A 91 1.92 -10.29 17.21
CA LYS A 91 2.48 -9.49 18.31
C LYS A 91 2.62 -8.00 18.05
N SER A 92 2.53 -7.56 16.79
CA SER A 92 2.63 -6.15 16.45
C SER A 92 1.52 -5.74 15.50
N ARG A 93 0.84 -4.65 15.82
CA ARG A 93 -0.23 -4.09 14.97
C ARG A 93 0.04 -2.63 14.71
N VAL A 94 -0.18 -2.21 13.47
CA VAL A 94 -0.19 -0.80 13.09
C VAL A 94 -1.55 -0.22 13.48
N LYS A 95 -1.51 0.92 14.17
CA LYS A 95 -2.67 1.81 14.31
C LYS A 95 -2.68 2.71 13.08
N SER A 96 -3.47 2.35 12.08
CA SER A 96 -3.44 2.99 10.76
C SER A 96 -3.76 4.49 10.81
N GLU A 97 -4.59 4.93 11.73
CA GLU A 97 -4.91 6.33 11.98
C GLU A 97 -3.74 7.15 12.55
N SER A 98 -2.76 6.47 13.14
CA SER A 98 -1.55 7.09 13.72
C SER A 98 -0.30 6.87 12.87
N LEU A 99 -0.43 6.28 11.68
CA LEU A 99 0.69 5.96 10.79
C LEU A 99 1.40 7.23 10.33
N LYS A 100 2.74 7.21 10.36
CA LYS A 100 3.62 8.27 9.88
C LYS A 100 4.55 7.74 8.80
N LEU A 101 4.90 8.59 7.86
CA LEU A 101 5.84 8.27 6.79
C LEU A 101 7.25 8.74 7.15
N GLN A 102 8.19 7.80 7.14
CA GLN A 102 9.63 8.08 7.16
C GLN A 102 10.24 7.57 5.86
N SER A 103 10.89 8.44 5.10
CA SER A 103 11.40 8.09 3.77
C SER A 103 12.82 8.59 3.57
N ASP A 104 13.69 7.70 3.09
CA ASP A 104 15.04 8.02 2.61
C ASP A 104 15.08 8.22 1.08
N VAL A 105 13.90 8.18 0.43
CA VAL A 105 13.74 8.29 -1.03
C VAL A 105 12.79 9.46 -1.34
N PRO A 106 13.32 10.69 -1.53
CA PRO A 106 12.49 11.88 -1.74
C PRO A 106 11.48 11.75 -2.88
N GLU A 107 11.82 11.00 -3.92
CA GLU A 107 10.96 10.75 -5.08
C GLU A 107 9.68 9.99 -4.72
N LEU A 108 9.69 9.27 -3.59
CA LEU A 108 8.56 8.50 -3.08
C LEU A 108 7.79 9.21 -1.95
N ASP A 109 8.23 10.39 -1.53
CA ASP A 109 7.56 11.17 -0.48
C ASP A 109 6.10 11.51 -0.84
N GLN A 110 5.79 11.62 -2.13
CA GLN A 110 4.44 11.85 -2.60
C GLN A 110 3.45 10.73 -2.23
N LEU A 111 3.93 9.52 -1.92
CA LEU A 111 3.09 8.44 -1.41
C LEU A 111 2.41 8.84 -0.10
N GLY A 112 3.05 9.65 0.73
CA GLY A 112 2.43 10.20 1.93
C GLY A 112 1.18 11.01 1.62
N LYS A 113 1.23 11.87 0.60
CA LYS A 113 0.06 12.66 0.15
C LYS A 113 -1.01 11.79 -0.50
N ILE A 114 -0.59 10.79 -1.30
CA ILE A 114 -1.51 9.88 -1.98
C ILE A 114 -2.29 9.03 -0.97
N MET A 115 -1.62 8.56 0.07
CA MET A 115 -2.19 7.68 1.09
C MET A 115 -2.69 8.43 2.34
N ASP A 116 -2.62 9.77 2.34
CA ASP A 116 -3.00 10.63 3.48
C ASP A 116 -2.23 10.28 4.77
N ILE A 117 -0.92 9.99 4.62
CA ILE A 117 -0.02 9.66 5.72
C ILE A 117 0.89 10.85 5.99
N PRO A 118 0.82 11.48 7.18
CA PRO A 118 1.69 12.59 7.52
C PRO A 118 3.14 12.13 7.70
N LYS A 119 4.08 13.06 7.47
CA LYS A 119 5.50 12.79 7.67
C LYS A 119 5.82 12.55 9.14
N PHE A 120 6.75 11.63 9.39
CA PHE A 120 7.37 11.43 10.69
C PHE A 120 8.12 12.69 11.11
N ILE A 121 7.98 13.05 12.37
CA ILE A 121 8.71 14.18 12.99
C ILE A 121 9.88 13.62 13.80
N GLU A 122 11.09 14.06 13.50
CA GLU A 122 12.29 13.65 14.20
C GLU A 122 12.14 13.88 15.71
N GLY A 123 12.55 12.91 16.52
CA GLY A 123 12.38 12.91 17.96
C GLY A 123 11.07 12.30 18.47
N SER A 124 10.12 11.98 17.56
CA SER A 124 8.91 11.23 17.91
C SER A 124 9.21 9.75 18.17
N PRO A 125 8.34 9.02 18.91
CA PRO A 125 8.50 7.59 19.09
C PRO A 125 8.54 6.83 17.76
N MET A 126 9.44 5.84 17.65
CA MET A 126 9.62 5.01 16.45
C MET A 126 8.57 3.89 16.41
N GLU A 127 7.32 4.29 16.32
CA GLU A 127 6.16 3.39 16.29
C GLU A 127 5.12 3.86 15.27
N ASN A 128 4.30 2.94 14.77
CA ASN A 128 3.31 3.20 13.73
C ASN A 128 3.93 3.91 12.51
N LEU A 129 4.92 3.26 11.91
CA LEU A 129 5.66 3.83 10.79
C LEU A 129 5.45 3.05 9.49
N LEU A 130 5.30 3.80 8.41
CA LEU A 130 5.59 3.38 7.06
C LEU A 130 6.98 3.91 6.72
N VAL A 131 7.95 3.02 6.54
CA VAL A 131 9.34 3.37 6.26
C VAL A 131 9.67 3.03 4.81
N ILE A 132 10.19 4.01 4.07
CA ILE A 132 10.70 3.82 2.72
C ILE A 132 12.21 3.94 2.78
N LYS A 133 12.91 2.86 2.46
CA LYS A 133 14.39 2.80 2.42
C LYS A 133 14.88 2.69 1.00
N ARG A 134 16.06 3.23 0.72
CA ARG A 134 16.78 2.89 -0.51
C ARG A 134 17.10 1.42 -0.53
N GLY A 135 16.96 0.83 -1.69
CA GLY A 135 17.32 -0.55 -1.96
C GLY A 135 18.65 -0.68 -2.68
N ASP A 136 18.72 -1.65 -3.57
CA ASP A 136 19.86 -2.00 -4.40
C ASP A 136 19.55 -1.83 -5.90
N GLU A 137 20.37 -2.38 -6.77
CA GLU A 137 20.15 -2.34 -8.22
C GLU A 137 18.88 -3.08 -8.66
N LYS A 138 18.51 -4.13 -7.94
CA LYS A 138 17.34 -4.96 -8.25
C LYS A 138 16.04 -4.36 -7.73
N ASN A 139 16.09 -3.82 -6.51
CA ASN A 139 14.96 -3.21 -5.84
C ASN A 139 15.36 -1.82 -5.38
N LYS A 140 14.99 -0.81 -6.14
CA LYS A 140 15.42 0.58 -5.92
C LYS A 140 14.97 1.17 -4.58
N ALA A 141 13.86 0.65 -4.04
CA ALA A 141 13.34 1.05 -2.73
C ALA A 141 12.59 -0.11 -2.08
N ILE A 142 12.42 -0.02 -0.77
CA ILE A 142 11.71 -1.00 0.04
C ILE A 142 10.76 -0.25 0.98
N ILE A 143 9.49 -0.67 1.00
CA ILE A 143 8.50 -0.20 1.98
C ILE A 143 8.35 -1.25 3.06
N GLN A 144 8.48 -0.82 4.31
CA GLN A 144 8.28 -1.63 5.51
C GLN A 144 7.32 -0.92 6.46
N PHE A 145 6.58 -1.68 7.25
CA PHE A 145 5.68 -1.17 8.25
C PHE A 145 6.15 -1.60 9.65
N TYR A 146 6.00 -0.69 10.60
CA TYR A 146 6.30 -0.92 12.02
C TYR A 146 5.06 -0.64 12.84
N GLY A 147 4.72 -1.53 13.76
CA GLY A 147 3.53 -1.41 14.58
C GLY A 147 3.65 -0.45 15.74
N SER A 148 2.64 -0.43 16.61
CA SER A 148 2.58 0.43 17.79
C SER A 148 3.64 0.13 18.84
N ASN A 149 4.28 -1.04 18.78
CA ASN A 149 5.42 -1.43 19.63
C ASN A 149 6.79 -1.26 18.95
N GLY A 150 6.85 -0.65 17.75
CA GLY A 150 8.08 -0.45 17.00
C GLY A 150 8.65 -1.69 16.31
N ILE A 151 7.92 -2.81 16.31
CA ILE A 151 8.34 -4.06 15.66
C ILE A 151 7.80 -4.12 14.23
N GLU A 152 8.63 -4.58 13.27
CA GLU A 152 8.22 -4.77 11.88
C GLU A 152 7.03 -5.71 11.78
N THR A 153 6.03 -5.32 11.00
CA THR A 153 4.80 -6.05 10.75
C THR A 153 4.23 -5.73 9.37
N GLY A 154 3.18 -6.45 8.98
CA GLY A 154 2.49 -6.20 7.73
C GLY A 154 3.28 -6.63 6.49
N PRO A 155 2.82 -6.24 5.31
CA PRO A 155 3.48 -6.61 4.07
C PRO A 155 4.79 -5.85 3.91
N LYS A 156 5.75 -6.46 3.19
CA LYS A 156 6.98 -5.83 2.73
C LYS A 156 6.88 -5.65 1.22
N ILE A 157 7.14 -4.44 0.75
CA ILE A 157 7.01 -4.11 -0.67
C ILE A 157 8.37 -3.72 -1.21
N PHE A 158 8.85 -4.49 -2.18
CA PHE A 158 10.09 -4.22 -2.91
C PHE A 158 9.72 -3.49 -4.20
N ILE A 159 10.19 -2.26 -4.33
CA ILE A 159 9.89 -1.40 -5.48
C ILE A 159 11.01 -1.51 -6.50
N LYS A 160 10.68 -1.93 -7.72
CA LYS A 160 11.61 -2.02 -8.84
C LYS A 160 11.68 -0.72 -9.62
N GLU A 161 10.53 -0.12 -9.87
CA GLU A 161 10.36 1.13 -10.60
C GLU A 161 9.15 1.89 -10.07
N TRP A 162 9.12 3.19 -10.35
CA TRP A 162 7.95 4.04 -10.12
C TRP A 162 7.81 5.09 -11.22
N ARG A 163 6.58 5.56 -11.40
CA ARG A 163 6.21 6.62 -12.36
C ARG A 163 5.13 7.51 -11.74
N SER A 164 5.31 8.80 -11.91
CA SER A 164 4.34 9.83 -11.53
C SER A 164 3.64 10.40 -12.75
#